data_c9aa25a9c167ccdb4b42186664c0f17b
#
_entry.id   c9aa25a9c167ccdb4b42186664c0f17b
#
_cell.length_a   1.000
_cell.length_b   1.000
_cell.length_c   1.000
_cell.angle_alpha   90.00
_cell.angle_beta   90.00
_cell.angle_gamma   90.00
#
_symmetry.space_group_name_H-M   'P 1'
#
loop_
_entity.id
_entity.type
_entity.pdbx_description
1 polymer ?
#
loop_
_entity_poly.entity_id
_entity_poly.type
_entity_poly.pdbx_seq_one_letter_code
_entity_poly.pdbx_strand_id
1 'polypeptide(L)'
;MKTIVYSIFALSAVLQYLNGYAQETTADKIEGIWKGTSLCQVKQSDCHDENVVYHISKRAANLYTIQANKIVNGAEDNMGTFDSVMYDETKQTLSFTMKDNQGRNAIWLFRIEGMQIHGTLTINENTLFRIVELKKS
;
A
#
# COMPACT_ATOMS: atom_id res chain seq x y z
N MET A 1 -61.62 31.61 -49.46
CA MET A 1 -60.25 31.93 -49.04
C MET A 1 -59.83 30.95 -48.00
N LYS A 2 -58.94 30.06 -48.34
CA LYS A 2 -58.42 29.04 -47.37
C LYS A 2 -57.09 29.53 -46.87
N THR A 3 -56.98 29.84 -45.57
CA THR A 3 -55.75 30.22 -44.90
C THR A 3 -55.01 28.97 -44.43
N ILE A 4 -53.88 28.72 -45.01
CA ILE A 4 -53.00 27.59 -44.63
C ILE A 4 -52.11 28.07 -43.53
N VAL A 5 -52.27 27.50 -42.34
CA VAL A 5 -51.40 27.75 -41.20
C VAL A 5 -50.28 26.70 -41.23
N TYR A 6 -49.07 27.13 -41.50
CA TYR A 6 -47.88 26.28 -41.37
C TYR A 6 -47.43 26.22 -39.89
N SER A 7 -47.68 25.08 -39.28
CA SER A 7 -47.07 24.77 -37.96
C SER A 7 -45.62 24.41 -38.17
N ILE A 8 -44.75 25.27 -37.70
CA ILE A 8 -43.31 25.00 -37.63
C ILE A 8 -43.06 24.21 -36.35
N PHE A 9 -42.84 22.89 -36.48
CA PHE A 9 -42.30 22.08 -35.40
C PHE A 9 -40.80 22.37 -35.26
N ALA A 10 -40.46 23.15 -34.24
CA ALA A 10 -39.09 23.31 -33.83
C ALA A 10 -38.64 22.03 -33.12
N LEU A 11 -37.83 21.23 -33.80
CA LEU A 11 -37.19 20.05 -33.24
C LEU A 11 -36.01 20.51 -32.36
N SER A 12 -36.27 20.65 -31.06
CA SER A 12 -35.24 20.94 -30.09
C SER A 12 -34.37 19.69 -29.89
N ALA A 13 -33.26 19.63 -30.58
CA ALA A 13 -32.21 18.63 -30.29
C ALA A 13 -31.58 18.97 -28.95
N VAL A 14 -32.00 18.31 -27.88
CA VAL A 14 -31.33 18.33 -26.59
C VAL A 14 -30.06 17.49 -26.75
N LEU A 15 -28.95 18.18 -27.01
CA LEU A 15 -27.61 17.60 -26.88
C LEU A 15 -27.39 17.29 -25.38
N GLN A 16 -27.66 16.07 -25.00
CA GLN A 16 -27.20 15.57 -23.71
C GLN A 16 -25.69 15.43 -23.79
N TYR A 17 -24.99 16.44 -23.29
CA TYR A 17 -23.59 16.29 -22.95
C TYR A 17 -23.48 15.25 -21.84
N LEU A 18 -23.21 14.02 -22.23
CA LEU A 18 -22.68 13.01 -21.32
C LEU A 18 -21.32 13.50 -20.86
N ASN A 19 -21.33 14.30 -19.79
CA ASN A 19 -20.13 14.52 -19.01
C ASN A 19 -19.76 13.16 -18.43
N GLY A 20 -19.03 12.38 -19.21
CA GLY A 20 -18.26 11.28 -18.69
C GLY A 20 -17.24 11.88 -17.75
N TYR A 21 -17.59 11.96 -16.46
CA TYR A 21 -16.59 12.14 -15.43
C TYR A 21 -15.69 10.92 -15.56
N ALA A 22 -14.55 11.10 -16.21
CA ALA A 22 -13.45 10.17 -16.06
C ALA A 22 -13.17 10.16 -14.55
N GLN A 23 -13.58 9.07 -13.90
CA GLN A 23 -13.25 8.83 -12.53
C GLN A 23 -11.73 8.71 -12.53
N GLU A 24 -11.04 9.79 -12.14
CA GLU A 24 -9.62 9.71 -11.86
C GLU A 24 -9.49 8.62 -10.81
N THR A 25 -8.99 7.46 -11.22
CA THR A 25 -8.54 6.44 -10.31
C THR A 25 -7.39 7.08 -9.56
N THR A 26 -7.68 7.61 -8.38
CA THR A 26 -6.63 8.11 -7.50
C THR A 26 -5.66 6.96 -7.32
N ALA A 27 -4.43 7.12 -7.82
CA ALA A 27 -3.39 6.11 -7.69
C ALA A 27 -3.31 5.71 -6.21
N ASP A 28 -3.30 4.41 -5.96
CA ASP A 28 -3.23 3.90 -4.59
C ASP A 28 -1.97 4.46 -3.92
N LYS A 29 -2.15 5.17 -2.82
CA LYS A 29 -1.04 5.85 -2.13
C LYS A 29 -0.06 4.85 -1.51
N ILE A 30 -0.50 3.62 -1.29
CA ILE A 30 0.26 2.57 -0.62
C ILE A 30 1.06 1.75 -1.62
N GLU A 31 0.46 1.43 -2.77
CA GLU A 31 1.16 0.68 -3.83
C GLU A 31 2.43 1.39 -4.29
N GLY A 32 3.44 0.61 -4.55
CA GLY A 32 4.70 1.09 -5.12
C GLY A 32 5.93 0.53 -4.43
N ILE A 33 7.05 1.19 -4.68
CA ILE A 33 8.36 0.82 -4.16
C ILE A 33 8.71 1.75 -3.01
N TRP A 34 9.08 1.13 -1.89
CA TRP A 34 9.44 1.82 -0.67
C TRP A 34 10.84 1.42 -0.24
N LYS A 35 11.71 2.39 0.00
CA LYS A 35 13.14 2.17 0.31
C LYS A 35 13.51 2.76 1.64
N GLY A 36 14.40 2.10 2.35
CA GLY A 36 14.88 2.61 3.62
C GLY A 36 15.72 1.61 4.40
N THR A 37 15.52 1.60 5.71
CA THR A 37 16.29 0.80 6.65
C THR A 37 15.42 -0.07 7.53
N SER A 38 15.96 -1.20 7.94
CA SER A 38 15.40 -2.09 8.96
C SER A 38 16.45 -2.32 10.03
N LEU A 39 16.23 -1.74 11.21
CA LEU A 39 17.21 -1.69 12.29
C LEU A 39 16.87 -2.67 13.39
N CYS A 40 17.85 -3.47 13.80
CA CYS A 40 17.73 -4.35 14.96
C CYS A 40 17.59 -3.58 16.26
N GLN A 41 16.66 -4.02 17.10
CA GLN A 41 16.44 -3.45 18.43
C GLN A 41 16.89 -4.38 19.55
N VAL A 42 17.38 -5.57 19.21
CA VAL A 42 17.86 -6.58 20.15
C VAL A 42 19.34 -6.85 19.92
N LYS A 43 20.07 -7.13 20.99
CA LYS A 43 21.48 -7.50 20.94
C LYS A 43 21.61 -9.02 20.74
N GLN A 44 21.31 -9.48 19.51
CA GLN A 44 21.51 -10.88 19.14
C GLN A 44 22.49 -10.96 17.96
N SER A 45 23.33 -11.98 17.95
CA SER A 45 24.36 -12.16 16.91
C SER A 45 23.80 -12.30 15.50
N ASP A 46 22.59 -12.84 15.37
CA ASP A 46 21.95 -13.11 14.07
C ASP A 46 21.06 -11.95 13.56
N CYS A 47 20.90 -10.90 14.35
CA CYS A 47 20.15 -9.72 13.96
C CYS A 47 21.11 -8.65 13.42
N HIS A 48 20.89 -8.24 12.17
CA HIS A 48 21.70 -7.21 11.50
C HIS A 48 20.80 -6.08 11.01
N ASP A 49 21.34 -4.86 10.99
CA ASP A 49 20.72 -3.73 10.30
C ASP A 49 20.79 -3.96 8.80
N GLU A 50 19.70 -3.66 8.10
CA GLU A 50 19.56 -3.88 6.66
C GLU A 50 19.12 -2.61 5.95
N ASN A 51 19.67 -2.38 4.75
CA ASN A 51 19.02 -1.53 3.77
C ASN A 51 17.96 -2.35 3.05
N VAL A 52 16.76 -1.83 2.97
CA VAL A 52 15.61 -2.60 2.47
C VAL A 52 14.87 -1.89 1.35
N VAL A 53 14.26 -2.70 0.49
CA VAL A 53 13.32 -2.29 -0.55
C VAL A 53 12.06 -3.14 -0.43
N TYR A 54 10.93 -2.50 -0.20
CA TYR A 54 9.65 -3.17 -0.13
C TYR A 54 8.83 -2.84 -1.37
N HIS A 55 8.38 -3.87 -2.06
CA HIS A 55 7.41 -3.76 -3.15
C HIS A 55 6.03 -4.05 -2.60
N ILE A 56 5.17 -3.04 -2.58
CA ILE A 56 3.81 -3.15 -2.05
C ILE A 56 2.83 -3.11 -3.20
N SER A 57 1.96 -4.10 -3.28
CA SER A 57 0.90 -4.20 -4.29
C SER A 57 -0.45 -4.49 -3.65
N LYS A 58 -1.50 -3.90 -4.21
CA LYS A 58 -2.87 -4.12 -3.77
C LYS A 58 -3.42 -5.40 -4.39
N ARG A 59 -4.03 -6.25 -3.58
CA ARG A 59 -4.70 -7.47 -4.04
C ARG A 59 -6.21 -7.33 -4.10
N ALA A 60 -6.79 -6.64 -3.12
CA ALA A 60 -8.21 -6.37 -3.00
C ALA A 60 -8.42 -5.15 -2.11
N ALA A 61 -9.67 -4.74 -1.87
CA ALA A 61 -9.96 -3.70 -0.89
C ALA A 61 -9.35 -4.08 0.47
N ASN A 62 -8.53 -3.20 1.03
CA ASN A 62 -7.86 -3.38 2.33
C ASN A 62 -6.95 -4.61 2.46
N LEU A 63 -6.55 -5.21 1.33
CA LEU A 63 -5.64 -6.36 1.31
C LEU A 63 -4.47 -6.10 0.37
N TYR A 64 -3.25 -6.25 0.90
CA TYR A 64 -2.00 -5.98 0.20
C TYR A 64 -1.04 -7.16 0.25
N THR A 65 -0.12 -7.17 -0.70
CA THR A 65 1.09 -8.01 -0.67
C THR A 65 2.29 -7.10 -0.41
N ILE A 66 3.18 -7.52 0.47
CA ILE A 66 4.50 -6.92 0.67
C ILE A 66 5.55 -7.94 0.30
N GLN A 67 6.34 -7.64 -0.73
CA GLN A 67 7.60 -8.34 -1.00
C GLN A 67 8.72 -7.54 -0.34
N ALA A 68 9.28 -8.08 0.72
CA ALA A 68 10.35 -7.46 1.48
C ALA A 68 11.71 -7.97 0.99
N ASN A 69 12.52 -7.06 0.48
CA ASN A 69 13.87 -7.35 0.01
C ASN A 69 14.89 -6.56 0.82
N LYS A 70 16.08 -7.13 1.01
CA LYS A 70 17.25 -6.42 1.50
C LYS A 70 18.21 -6.16 0.34
N ILE A 71 19.10 -5.19 0.52
CA ILE A 71 20.15 -4.91 -0.46
C ILE A 71 21.43 -5.65 -0.05
N VAL A 72 21.89 -6.51 -0.94
CA VAL A 72 23.16 -7.25 -0.81
C VAL A 72 24.00 -6.99 -2.04
N ASN A 73 25.18 -6.40 -1.86
CA ASN A 73 26.09 -6.05 -2.97
C ASN A 73 25.42 -5.24 -4.10
N GLY A 74 24.51 -4.31 -3.73
CA GLY A 74 23.80 -3.45 -4.68
C GLY A 74 22.60 -4.10 -5.37
N ALA A 75 22.26 -5.35 -5.07
CA ALA A 75 21.12 -6.07 -5.61
C ALA A 75 20.07 -6.38 -4.54
N GLU A 76 18.81 -6.47 -4.97
CA GLU A 76 17.72 -6.89 -4.09
C GLU A 76 17.77 -8.41 -3.85
N ASP A 77 17.74 -8.81 -2.60
CA ASP A 77 17.64 -10.20 -2.15
C ASP A 77 16.37 -10.38 -1.33
N ASN A 78 15.49 -11.29 -1.76
CA ASN A 78 14.18 -11.48 -1.16
C ASN A 78 14.30 -12.10 0.24
N MET A 79 13.74 -11.42 1.23
CA MET A 79 13.63 -11.91 2.61
C MET A 79 12.29 -12.59 2.89
N GLY A 80 11.27 -12.30 2.10
CA GLY A 80 9.94 -12.88 2.24
C GLY A 80 8.89 -12.10 1.47
N THR A 81 7.80 -12.81 1.15
CA THR A 81 6.61 -12.24 0.52
C THR A 81 5.40 -12.53 1.39
N PHE A 82 4.66 -11.50 1.76
CA PHE A 82 3.53 -11.55 2.68
C PHE A 82 2.26 -11.17 1.95
N ASP A 83 1.39 -12.13 1.67
CA ASP A 83 0.20 -11.96 0.80
C ASP A 83 -1.07 -11.53 1.52
N SER A 84 -1.08 -11.56 2.84
CA SER A 84 -2.26 -11.30 3.66
C SER A 84 -2.04 -10.10 4.59
N VAL A 85 -1.54 -9.01 4.02
CA VAL A 85 -1.31 -7.76 4.75
C VAL A 85 -2.60 -6.95 4.76
N MET A 86 -3.16 -6.74 5.94
CA MET A 86 -4.41 -6.01 6.12
C MET A 86 -4.17 -4.52 6.30
N TYR A 87 -4.95 -3.71 5.60
CA TYR A 87 -4.96 -2.26 5.77
C TYR A 87 -6.14 -1.80 6.61
N ASP A 88 -5.85 -1.08 7.67
CA ASP A 88 -6.83 -0.35 8.48
C ASP A 88 -6.83 1.12 8.04
N GLU A 89 -7.87 1.53 7.33
CA GLU A 89 -8.00 2.88 6.78
C GLU A 89 -8.13 3.94 7.89
N THR A 90 -8.79 3.61 8.99
CA THR A 90 -8.98 4.54 10.12
C THR A 90 -7.67 4.85 10.82
N LYS A 91 -6.82 3.84 10.99
CA LYS A 91 -5.51 3.96 11.64
C LYS A 91 -4.38 4.27 10.65
N GLN A 92 -4.65 4.14 9.35
CA GLN A 92 -3.65 4.21 8.28
C GLN A 92 -2.47 3.24 8.52
N THR A 93 -2.80 2.00 8.84
CA THR A 93 -1.80 0.97 9.13
C THR A 93 -1.96 -0.25 8.27
N LEU A 94 -0.82 -0.83 7.85
CA LEU A 94 -0.73 -2.18 7.32
C LEU A 94 -0.24 -3.09 8.43
N SER A 95 -0.82 -4.27 8.57
CA SER A 95 -0.39 -5.24 9.58
C SER A 95 -0.57 -6.68 9.14
N PHE A 96 0.28 -7.54 9.65
CA PHE A 96 0.14 -9.00 9.55
C PHE A 96 0.89 -9.69 10.68
N THR A 97 0.51 -10.93 10.92
CA THR A 97 1.13 -11.79 11.92
C THR A 97 1.76 -13.00 11.24
N MET A 98 2.84 -13.50 11.80
CA MET A 98 3.52 -14.68 11.31
C MET A 98 4.19 -15.43 12.48
N LYS A 99 4.67 -16.61 12.20
CA LYS A 99 5.65 -17.30 13.05
C LYS A 99 7.04 -17.02 12.51
N ASP A 100 7.96 -16.68 13.39
CA ASP A 100 9.36 -16.59 13.00
C ASP A 100 10.02 -17.98 12.88
N ASN A 101 11.29 -18.02 12.50
CA ASN A 101 12.02 -19.28 12.32
C ASN A 101 12.18 -20.11 13.62
N GLN A 102 11.92 -19.50 14.77
CA GLN A 102 11.94 -20.16 16.08
C GLN A 102 10.53 -20.51 16.58
N GLY A 103 9.50 -20.32 15.74
CA GLY A 103 8.10 -20.58 16.10
C GLY A 103 7.46 -19.54 17.01
N ARG A 104 8.12 -18.38 17.23
CA ARG A 104 7.58 -17.29 18.05
C ARG A 104 6.57 -16.48 17.26
N ASN A 105 5.56 -15.94 17.94
CA ASN A 105 4.62 -15.01 17.33
C ASN A 105 5.32 -13.71 16.96
N ALA A 106 5.17 -13.29 15.73
CA ALA A 106 5.72 -12.06 15.20
C ALA A 106 4.58 -11.20 14.63
N ILE A 107 4.55 -9.94 14.99
CA ILE A 107 3.56 -8.96 14.52
C ILE A 107 4.30 -7.84 13.83
N TRP A 108 3.98 -7.65 12.56
CA TRP A 108 4.39 -6.48 11.78
C TRP A 108 3.28 -5.44 11.77
N LEU A 109 3.64 -4.22 12.09
CA LEU A 109 2.76 -3.05 12.03
C LEU A 109 3.48 -1.92 11.32
N PHE A 110 2.90 -1.42 10.23
CA PHE A 110 3.43 -0.30 9.45
C PHE A 110 2.42 0.85 9.48
N ARG A 111 2.83 2.00 9.98
CA ARG A 111 2.05 3.24 9.92
C ARG A 111 2.45 4.02 8.68
N ILE A 112 1.45 4.45 7.92
CA ILE A 112 1.64 5.21 6.68
C ILE A 112 1.36 6.67 6.96
N GLU A 113 2.33 7.53 6.68
CA GLU A 113 2.24 8.97 6.84
C GLU A 113 2.75 9.65 5.55
N GLY A 114 1.82 9.91 4.62
CA GLY A 114 2.16 10.48 3.31
C GLY A 114 3.10 9.57 2.52
N MET A 115 4.31 10.05 2.26
CA MET A 115 5.35 9.34 1.51
C MET A 115 6.33 8.57 2.41
N GLN A 116 5.97 8.37 3.68
CA GLN A 116 6.79 7.68 4.67
C GLN A 116 6.02 6.52 5.30
N ILE A 117 6.74 5.46 5.63
CA ILE A 117 6.23 4.35 6.42
C ILE A 117 7.17 4.15 7.61
N HIS A 118 6.58 4.11 8.80
CA HIS A 118 7.23 3.68 10.03
C HIS A 118 6.71 2.30 10.42
N GLY A 119 7.58 1.31 10.47
CA GLY A 119 7.23 -0.08 10.76
C GLY A 119 7.88 -0.60 12.02
N THR A 120 7.20 -1.51 12.70
CA THR A 120 7.73 -2.24 13.85
C THR A 120 7.49 -3.73 13.70
N LEU A 121 8.47 -4.53 14.10
CA LEU A 121 8.32 -5.96 14.33
C LEU A 121 8.38 -6.22 15.82
N THR A 122 7.32 -6.81 16.36
CA THR A 122 7.23 -7.21 17.76
C THR A 122 7.17 -8.74 17.85
N ILE A 123 7.99 -9.31 18.72
CA ILE A 123 8.05 -10.76 18.96
C ILE A 123 7.44 -11.06 20.33
N ASN A 124 6.63 -12.13 20.41
CA ASN A 124 5.95 -12.57 21.64
C ASN A 124 5.22 -11.44 22.37
N GLU A 125 4.54 -10.57 21.59
CA GLU A 125 3.69 -9.45 22.05
C GLU A 125 4.43 -8.29 22.72
N ASN A 126 5.64 -8.48 23.28
CA ASN A 126 6.30 -7.50 24.15
C ASN A 126 7.68 -7.06 23.67
N THR A 127 8.36 -7.81 22.83
CA THR A 127 9.72 -7.51 22.44
C THR A 127 9.76 -6.78 21.11
N LEU A 128 10.11 -5.50 21.12
CA LEU A 128 10.40 -4.75 19.92
C LEU A 128 11.70 -5.31 19.32
N PHE A 129 11.58 -5.93 18.14
CA PHE A 129 12.68 -6.64 17.50
C PHE A 129 13.32 -5.84 16.37
N ARG A 130 12.50 -5.12 15.55
CA ARG A 130 12.97 -4.26 14.47
C ARG A 130 12.16 -2.97 14.39
N ILE A 131 12.82 -1.92 13.93
CA ILE A 131 12.19 -0.69 13.45
C ILE A 131 12.53 -0.53 11.97
N VAL A 132 11.52 -0.25 11.17
CA VAL A 132 11.65 -0.04 9.72
C VAL A 132 11.22 1.38 9.39
N GLU A 133 12.08 2.10 8.66
CA GLU A 133 11.80 3.44 8.18
C GLU A 133 11.92 3.45 6.65
N LEU A 134 10.83 3.75 5.96
CA LEU A 134 10.77 3.73 4.50
C LEU A 134 10.27 5.06 3.94
N LYS A 135 10.74 5.37 2.75
CA LYS A 135 10.23 6.45 1.90
C LYS A 135 9.80 5.88 0.57
N LYS A 136 8.70 6.41 0.05
CA LYS A 136 8.23 6.05 -1.30
C LYS A 136 9.23 6.53 -2.35
N SER A 137 9.53 5.65 -3.27
CA SER A 137 10.49 5.87 -4.35
C SER A 137 9.79 6.45 -5.58
#